data_6f60b08a34e591d7d996b3ec3b372856
#
_entry.id   6f60b08a34e591d7d996b3ec3b372856
#
_cell.length_a   1.000
_cell.length_b   1.000
_cell.length_c   1.000
_cell.angle_alpha   90.00
_cell.angle_beta   90.00
_cell.angle_gamma   90.00
#
_symmetry.space_group_name_H-M   'P 1'
#
loop_
_entity.id
_entity.type
_entity.pdbx_description
1 polymer ?
#
loop_
_entity_poly.entity_id
_entity_poly.type
_entity_poly.pdbx_seq_one_letter_code
_entity_poly.pdbx_strand_id
1 'polypeptide(L)'
;TPEMVDFALRLKPDYVCMVPEKREEITTEGGLDAVFHEKELAPTMARMADNGIQVSLFIDPELAQVDAAARLGAPMVELHTGCFANHAGKERTAELARLKRAAELAHSLGIQVNAGHGINYQNLEQLMDGVPYLHELNIGHTIVARALFVGMEQAVREMRQAIDRLS
;
A
#
# COMPACT_ATOMS: atom_id res chain seq x y z
N THR A 1 8.60 12.00 -9.63
CA THR A 1 9.32 13.07 -10.38
C THR A 1 9.75 14.19 -9.45
N PRO A 2 10.83 14.95 -9.77
CA PRO A 2 11.22 16.14 -8.98
C PRO A 2 10.09 17.16 -8.82
N GLU A 3 9.28 17.37 -9.86
CA GLU A 3 8.13 18.27 -9.83
C GLU A 3 7.10 17.87 -8.76
N MET A 4 6.80 16.58 -8.64
CA MET A 4 5.87 16.08 -7.61
C MET A 4 6.44 16.21 -6.21
N VAL A 5 7.73 15.99 -6.05
CA VAL A 5 8.44 16.22 -4.78
C VAL A 5 8.33 17.68 -4.36
N ASP A 6 8.63 18.60 -5.28
CA ASP A 6 8.55 20.05 -5.02
C ASP A 6 7.10 20.49 -4.76
N PHE A 7 6.12 19.87 -5.43
CA PHE A 7 4.70 20.11 -5.15
C PHE A 7 4.33 19.69 -3.72
N ALA A 8 4.71 18.47 -3.29
CA ALA A 8 4.45 17.97 -1.95
C ALA A 8 5.10 18.88 -0.87
N LEU A 9 6.34 19.31 -1.09
CA LEU A 9 7.05 20.22 -0.17
C LEU A 9 6.40 21.60 -0.06
N ARG A 10 5.77 22.10 -1.12
CA ARG A 10 4.98 23.35 -1.08
C ARG A 10 3.64 23.17 -0.38
N LEU A 11 2.95 22.05 -0.66
CA LEU A 11 1.62 21.77 -0.10
C LEU A 11 1.70 21.39 1.39
N LYS A 12 2.78 20.70 1.77
CA LYS A 12 3.01 20.16 3.12
C LYS A 12 1.85 19.29 3.62
N PRO A 13 1.49 18.24 2.90
CA PRO A 13 0.50 17.29 3.39
C PRO A 13 1.07 16.52 4.58
N ASP A 14 0.18 15.91 5.38
CA ASP A 14 0.60 15.01 6.48
C ASP A 14 1.28 13.75 5.93
N TYR A 15 0.78 13.23 4.78
CA TYR A 15 1.20 11.96 4.19
C TYR A 15 1.42 12.07 2.68
N VAL A 16 2.41 11.33 2.19
CA VAL A 16 2.67 11.11 0.76
C VAL A 16 2.86 9.62 0.52
N CYS A 17 2.15 9.05 -0.46
CA CYS A 17 2.45 7.70 -0.95
C CYS A 17 3.33 7.78 -2.20
N MET A 18 4.50 7.14 -2.17
CA MET A 18 5.39 7.04 -3.32
C MET A 18 5.10 5.76 -4.09
N VAL A 19 4.78 5.92 -5.36
CA VAL A 19 4.45 4.85 -6.31
C VAL A 19 5.39 4.88 -7.51
N PRO A 20 5.49 3.81 -8.32
CA PRO A 20 6.28 3.82 -9.57
C PRO A 20 5.81 4.91 -10.53
N GLU A 21 6.74 5.60 -11.21
CA GLU A 21 6.41 6.61 -12.23
C GLU A 21 5.83 6.01 -13.50
N LYS A 22 6.40 4.90 -13.93
CA LYS A 22 5.98 4.18 -15.13
C LYS A 22 5.21 2.95 -14.71
N ARG A 23 3.91 3.00 -14.90
CA ARG A 23 3.14 1.78 -15.07
C ARG A 23 3.52 1.25 -16.45
N GLU A 24 4.26 0.16 -16.52
CA GLU A 24 4.33 -0.59 -17.77
C GLU A 24 2.93 -1.06 -18.07
N GLU A 25 2.36 -0.55 -19.15
CA GLU A 25 0.93 -0.41 -19.40
C GLU A 25 0.16 -1.73 -19.55
N ILE A 26 0.75 -2.90 -19.47
CA ILE A 26 0.05 -4.09 -19.94
C ILE A 26 0.10 -5.31 -19.01
N THR A 27 1.04 -5.47 -18.08
CA THR A 27 1.11 -6.78 -17.41
C THR A 27 1.50 -6.83 -15.93
N THR A 28 2.06 -5.80 -15.35
CA THR A 28 2.45 -5.84 -13.94
C THR A 28 2.20 -4.49 -13.30
N GLU A 29 1.04 -4.35 -12.74
CA GLU A 29 0.83 -3.43 -11.66
C GLU A 29 1.71 -3.91 -10.51
N GLY A 30 2.95 -3.46 -10.46
CA GLY A 30 3.92 -3.78 -9.43
C GLY A 30 4.13 -2.61 -8.49
N GLY A 31 4.65 -2.89 -7.31
CA GLY A 31 5.10 -1.88 -6.36
C GLY A 31 6.36 -1.16 -6.83
N LEU A 32 6.72 -0.09 -6.13
CA LEU A 32 7.99 0.61 -6.31
C LEU A 32 9.15 -0.33 -5.96
N ASP A 33 10.15 -0.44 -6.84
CA ASP A 33 11.38 -1.18 -6.54
C ASP A 33 12.29 -0.32 -5.64
N ALA A 34 12.02 -0.38 -4.34
CA ALA A 34 12.77 0.36 -3.34
C ALA A 34 14.22 -0.14 -3.21
N VAL A 35 14.47 -1.40 -3.52
CA VAL A 35 15.83 -1.98 -3.52
C VAL A 35 16.68 -1.35 -4.64
N PHE A 36 16.16 -1.35 -5.86
CA PHE A 36 16.86 -0.82 -7.01
C PHE A 36 17.06 0.70 -6.93
N HIS A 37 16.02 1.41 -6.47
CA HIS A 37 16.00 2.88 -6.41
C HIS A 37 16.45 3.45 -5.05
N GLU A 38 17.02 2.67 -4.14
CA GLU A 38 17.36 3.09 -2.77
C GLU A 38 18.20 4.38 -2.75
N LYS A 39 19.23 4.46 -3.60
CA LYS A 39 20.12 5.64 -3.68
C LYS A 39 19.41 6.90 -4.19
N GLU A 40 18.44 6.74 -5.09
CA GLU A 40 17.66 7.84 -5.66
C GLU A 40 16.57 8.31 -4.71
N LEU A 41 15.98 7.39 -3.96
CA LEU A 41 14.92 7.67 -3.01
C LEU A 41 15.43 8.34 -1.74
N ALA A 42 16.62 7.96 -1.24
CA ALA A 42 17.15 8.43 0.03
C ALA A 42 17.15 9.97 0.19
N PRO A 43 17.61 10.78 -0.79
CA PRO A 43 17.54 12.24 -0.67
C PRO A 43 16.10 12.76 -0.61
N THR A 44 15.18 12.14 -1.33
CA THR A 44 13.76 12.53 -1.30
C THR A 44 13.12 12.20 0.02
N MET A 45 13.39 11.01 0.57
CA MET A 45 12.92 10.60 1.90
C MET A 45 13.39 11.58 2.99
N ALA A 46 14.68 11.94 2.97
CA ALA A 46 15.23 12.93 3.89
C ALA A 46 14.53 14.30 3.78
N ARG A 47 14.35 14.82 2.56
CA ARG A 47 13.64 16.10 2.33
C ARG A 47 12.19 16.08 2.84
N MET A 48 11.48 14.96 2.68
CA MET A 48 10.12 14.82 3.21
C MET A 48 10.13 14.83 4.74
N ALA A 49 11.00 14.02 5.36
CA ALA A 49 11.13 13.93 6.81
C ALA A 49 11.50 15.29 7.44
N ASP A 50 12.46 16.03 6.86
CA ASP A 50 12.87 17.37 7.31
C ASP A 50 11.72 18.39 7.26
N ASN A 51 10.72 18.16 6.44
CA ASN A 51 9.52 19.00 6.33
C ASN A 51 8.31 18.46 7.10
N GLY A 52 8.49 17.39 7.90
CA GLY A 52 7.43 16.80 8.71
C GLY A 52 6.41 15.99 7.90
N ILE A 53 6.72 15.63 6.65
CA ILE A 53 5.86 14.84 5.77
C ILE A 53 6.18 13.36 5.95
N GLN A 54 5.19 12.55 6.32
CA GLN A 54 5.35 11.11 6.43
C GLN A 54 5.20 10.43 5.07
N VAL A 55 6.11 9.50 4.75
CA VAL A 55 6.12 8.81 3.47
C VAL A 55 5.71 7.36 3.64
N SER A 56 4.71 6.93 2.87
CA SER A 56 4.40 5.52 2.63
C SER A 56 5.03 5.08 1.31
N LEU A 57 5.76 3.96 1.30
CA LEU A 57 6.27 3.36 0.07
C LEU A 57 5.32 2.25 -0.39
N PHE A 58 4.77 2.39 -1.61
CA PHE A 58 3.94 1.35 -2.23
C PHE A 58 4.84 0.29 -2.85
N ILE A 59 4.97 -0.86 -2.19
CA ILE A 59 5.93 -1.92 -2.53
C ILE A 59 5.26 -3.28 -2.71
N ASP A 60 5.88 -4.15 -3.49
CA ASP A 60 5.49 -5.55 -3.52
C ASP A 60 5.82 -6.24 -2.19
N PRO A 61 5.07 -7.30 -1.79
CA PRO A 61 5.23 -7.98 -0.50
C PRO A 61 6.45 -8.91 -0.48
N GLU A 62 7.61 -8.36 -0.85
CA GLU A 62 8.91 -9.01 -0.81
C GLU A 62 9.71 -8.51 0.40
N LEU A 63 10.33 -9.44 1.14
CA LEU A 63 11.09 -9.07 2.35
C LEU A 63 12.22 -8.08 2.04
N ALA A 64 12.88 -8.22 0.89
CA ALA A 64 13.93 -7.29 0.46
C ALA A 64 13.40 -5.86 0.25
N GLN A 65 12.17 -5.69 -0.22
CA GLN A 65 11.54 -4.38 -0.37
C GLN A 65 11.22 -3.75 0.98
N VAL A 66 10.75 -4.56 1.93
CA VAL A 66 10.50 -4.10 3.31
C VAL A 66 11.80 -3.69 4.01
N ASP A 67 12.88 -4.49 3.85
CA ASP A 67 14.20 -4.13 4.38
C ASP A 67 14.75 -2.83 3.76
N ALA A 68 14.55 -2.61 2.45
CA ALA A 68 14.93 -1.37 1.80
C ALA A 68 14.11 -0.18 2.33
N ALA A 69 12.81 -0.34 2.54
CA ALA A 69 11.97 0.69 3.15
C ALA A 69 12.47 1.07 4.56
N ALA A 70 12.87 0.08 5.35
CA ALA A 70 13.47 0.32 6.68
C ALA A 70 14.77 1.12 6.58
N ARG A 71 15.69 0.76 5.67
CA ARG A 71 16.95 1.52 5.45
C ARG A 71 16.72 2.94 4.97
N LEU A 72 15.66 3.16 4.19
CA LEU A 72 15.21 4.47 3.73
C LEU A 72 14.56 5.31 4.84
N GLY A 73 14.31 4.72 6.02
CA GLY A 73 13.62 5.38 7.12
C GLY A 73 12.14 5.63 6.86
N ALA A 74 11.50 4.81 6.03
CA ALA A 74 10.07 4.94 5.74
C ALA A 74 9.24 4.62 7.01
N PRO A 75 8.39 5.52 7.51
CA PRO A 75 7.54 5.24 8.65
C PRO A 75 6.40 4.28 8.31
N MET A 76 6.07 4.17 7.03
CA MET A 76 4.96 3.34 6.54
C MET A 76 5.32 2.65 5.23
N VAL A 77 4.72 1.48 5.01
CA VAL A 77 4.65 0.83 3.70
C VAL A 77 3.20 0.53 3.35
N GLU A 78 2.88 0.60 2.07
CA GLU A 78 1.64 0.06 1.52
C GLU A 78 1.98 -1.19 0.71
N LEU A 79 1.57 -2.35 1.20
CA LEU A 79 1.77 -3.62 0.52
C LEU A 79 0.81 -3.75 -0.67
N HIS A 80 1.38 -3.99 -1.86
CA HIS A 80 0.63 -4.19 -3.08
C HIS A 80 -0.15 -5.51 -3.04
N THR A 81 -1.48 -5.44 -3.08
CA THR A 81 -2.36 -6.61 -3.02
C THR A 81 -2.94 -7.05 -4.37
N GLY A 82 -2.46 -6.50 -5.47
CA GLY A 82 -2.97 -6.80 -6.81
C GLY A 82 -2.84 -8.28 -7.20
N CYS A 83 -1.69 -8.89 -6.95
CA CYS A 83 -1.51 -10.33 -7.20
C CYS A 83 -2.48 -11.18 -6.38
N PHE A 84 -2.66 -10.88 -5.10
CA PHE A 84 -3.67 -11.54 -4.25
C PHE A 84 -5.08 -11.37 -4.83
N ALA A 85 -5.43 -10.16 -5.27
CA ALA A 85 -6.77 -9.86 -5.81
C ALA A 85 -7.05 -10.59 -7.13
N ASN A 86 -6.03 -10.70 -8.01
CA ASN A 86 -6.15 -11.24 -9.36
C ASN A 86 -6.04 -12.77 -9.44
N HIS A 87 -5.49 -13.42 -8.42
CA HIS A 87 -5.36 -14.87 -8.37
C HIS A 87 -6.53 -15.56 -7.65
N ALA A 88 -6.61 -16.89 -7.75
CA ALA A 88 -7.58 -17.73 -7.06
C ALA A 88 -6.93 -19.02 -6.54
N GLY A 89 -7.61 -19.72 -5.65
CA GLY A 89 -7.17 -21.02 -5.15
C GLY A 89 -5.76 -20.99 -4.54
N LYS A 90 -4.89 -21.91 -4.96
CA LYS A 90 -3.54 -22.08 -4.41
C LYS A 90 -2.64 -20.87 -4.63
N GLU A 91 -2.77 -20.18 -5.77
CA GLU A 91 -1.98 -18.99 -6.08
C GLU A 91 -2.34 -17.84 -5.15
N ARG A 92 -3.63 -17.59 -4.92
CA ARG A 92 -4.09 -16.60 -3.95
C ARG A 92 -3.59 -16.93 -2.52
N THR A 93 -3.61 -18.20 -2.13
CA THR A 93 -3.10 -18.63 -0.82
C THR A 93 -1.59 -18.37 -0.70
N ALA A 94 -0.82 -18.59 -1.76
CA ALA A 94 0.61 -18.29 -1.78
C ALA A 94 0.89 -16.79 -1.65
N GLU A 95 0.11 -15.94 -2.36
CA GLU A 95 0.21 -14.49 -2.25
C GLU A 95 -0.17 -13.98 -0.85
N LEU A 96 -1.20 -14.53 -0.25
CA LEU A 96 -1.58 -14.22 1.13
C LEU A 96 -0.44 -14.53 2.12
N ALA A 97 0.25 -15.67 1.92
CA ALA A 97 1.41 -16.02 2.74
C ALA A 97 2.61 -15.09 2.52
N ARG A 98 2.79 -14.52 1.30
CA ARG A 98 3.80 -13.47 1.03
C ARG A 98 3.46 -12.18 1.76
N LEU A 99 2.21 -11.71 1.62
CA LEU A 99 1.69 -10.53 2.32
C LEU A 99 1.87 -10.64 3.83
N LYS A 100 1.50 -11.80 4.40
CA LYS A 100 1.66 -12.07 5.83
C LYS A 100 3.11 -11.90 6.28
N ARG A 101 4.08 -12.55 5.61
CA ARG A 101 5.50 -12.44 5.98
C ARG A 101 6.03 -11.02 5.87
N ALA A 102 5.63 -10.29 4.81
CA ALA A 102 6.02 -8.89 4.63
C ALA A 102 5.45 -8.00 5.74
N ALA A 103 4.19 -8.21 6.13
CA ALA A 103 3.55 -7.47 7.22
C ALA A 103 4.21 -7.75 8.58
N GLU A 104 4.51 -9.01 8.87
CA GLU A 104 5.22 -9.42 10.09
C GLU A 104 6.62 -8.78 10.17
N LEU A 105 7.37 -8.77 9.07
CA LEU A 105 8.69 -8.13 9.01
C LEU A 105 8.57 -6.61 9.19
N ALA A 106 7.70 -5.94 8.44
CA ALA A 106 7.52 -4.49 8.54
C ALA A 106 7.16 -4.08 9.97
N HIS A 107 6.20 -4.77 10.60
CA HIS A 107 5.83 -4.54 11.99
C HIS A 107 7.00 -4.73 12.94
N SER A 108 7.81 -5.78 12.77
CA SER A 108 8.99 -6.05 13.61
C SER A 108 10.07 -4.96 13.51
N LEU A 109 10.11 -4.26 12.37
CA LEU A 109 11.00 -3.12 12.11
C LEU A 109 10.40 -1.77 12.54
N GLY A 110 9.21 -1.76 13.14
CA GLY A 110 8.52 -0.55 13.59
C GLY A 110 7.88 0.25 12.46
N ILE A 111 7.68 -0.37 11.29
CA ILE A 111 7.04 0.26 10.12
C ILE A 111 5.54 -0.04 10.16
N GLN A 112 4.72 1.00 10.01
CA GLN A 112 3.27 0.85 9.89
C GLN A 112 2.92 0.13 8.58
N VAL A 113 2.05 -0.87 8.67
CA VAL A 113 1.65 -1.69 7.52
C VAL A 113 0.29 -1.23 7.00
N ASN A 114 0.28 -0.73 5.79
CA ASN A 114 -0.92 -0.46 5.01
C ASN A 114 -1.01 -1.46 3.84
N ALA A 115 -2.18 -1.58 3.23
CA ALA A 115 -2.35 -2.42 2.04
C ALA A 115 -3.31 -1.76 1.05
N GLY A 116 -3.08 -1.99 -0.24
CA GLY A 116 -3.89 -1.40 -1.28
C GLY A 116 -3.82 -2.15 -2.61
N HIS A 117 -4.73 -1.78 -3.49
CA HIS A 117 -4.89 -2.27 -4.84
C HIS A 117 -5.67 -3.59 -4.96
N GLY A 118 -6.81 -3.53 -5.65
CA GLY A 118 -7.63 -4.71 -5.97
C GLY A 118 -8.49 -5.24 -4.82
N ILE A 119 -8.47 -4.61 -3.65
CA ILE A 119 -9.31 -5.00 -2.51
C ILE A 119 -10.79 -4.74 -2.83
N ASN A 120 -11.64 -5.72 -2.54
CA ASN A 120 -13.07 -5.66 -2.78
C ASN A 120 -13.86 -6.45 -1.72
N TYR A 121 -15.19 -6.40 -1.78
CA TYR A 121 -16.08 -7.07 -0.81
C TYR A 121 -15.92 -8.60 -0.75
N GLN A 122 -15.42 -9.25 -1.82
CA GLN A 122 -15.26 -10.70 -1.90
C GLN A 122 -13.92 -11.19 -1.33
N ASN A 123 -12.88 -10.34 -1.32
CA ASN A 123 -11.54 -10.74 -0.88
C ASN A 123 -11.10 -10.07 0.44
N LEU A 124 -11.86 -9.08 0.92
CA LEU A 124 -11.55 -8.33 2.13
C LEU A 124 -11.39 -9.23 3.37
N GLU A 125 -12.36 -10.12 3.62
CA GLU A 125 -12.34 -11.03 4.78
C GLU A 125 -11.08 -11.90 4.77
N GLN A 126 -10.77 -12.51 3.64
CA GLN A 126 -9.58 -13.36 3.51
C GLN A 126 -8.29 -12.57 3.71
N LEU A 127 -8.22 -11.32 3.25
CA LEU A 127 -7.08 -10.44 3.46
C LEU A 127 -6.90 -10.11 4.95
N MET A 128 -7.98 -9.66 5.60
CA MET A 128 -7.95 -9.24 7.02
C MET A 128 -7.61 -10.41 7.95
N ASP A 129 -8.17 -11.59 7.69
CA ASP A 129 -7.88 -12.80 8.49
C ASP A 129 -6.44 -13.31 8.28
N GLY A 130 -5.91 -13.14 7.07
CA GLY A 130 -4.64 -13.73 6.67
C GLY A 130 -3.42 -12.84 6.87
N VAL A 131 -3.58 -11.52 6.93
CA VAL A 131 -2.47 -10.55 7.03
C VAL A 131 -2.58 -9.76 8.33
N PRO A 132 -1.67 -9.98 9.28
CA PRO A 132 -1.69 -9.28 10.57
C PRO A 132 -1.17 -7.83 10.43
N TYR A 133 -1.44 -7.03 11.46
CA TYR A 133 -0.89 -5.66 11.63
C TYR A 133 -1.33 -4.64 10.57
N LEU A 134 -2.34 -4.94 9.77
CA LEU A 134 -2.89 -3.97 8.83
C LEU A 134 -3.50 -2.77 9.58
N HIS A 135 -3.00 -1.58 9.31
CA HIS A 135 -3.45 -0.33 9.92
C HIS A 135 -4.44 0.42 9.02
N GLU A 136 -4.16 0.47 7.71
CA GLU A 136 -4.95 1.21 6.73
C GLU A 136 -5.12 0.39 5.44
N LEU A 137 -6.31 0.50 4.83
CA LEU A 137 -6.60 -0.10 3.53
C LEU A 137 -6.94 1.00 2.51
N ASN A 138 -6.17 1.05 1.42
CA ASN A 138 -6.38 1.99 0.33
C ASN A 138 -7.28 1.36 -0.75
N ILE A 139 -8.58 1.69 -0.71
CA ILE A 139 -9.61 1.08 -1.56
C ILE A 139 -10.31 2.17 -2.39
N GLY A 140 -10.13 2.14 -3.70
CA GLY A 140 -10.74 3.10 -4.63
C GLY A 140 -11.80 2.47 -5.54
N HIS A 141 -11.37 1.66 -6.50
CA HIS A 141 -12.22 1.13 -7.57
C HIS A 141 -13.52 0.48 -7.08
N THR A 142 -13.45 -0.36 -6.06
CA THR A 142 -14.61 -1.07 -5.51
C THR A 142 -15.64 -0.11 -4.92
N ILE A 143 -15.19 0.90 -4.18
CA ILE A 143 -16.07 1.93 -3.58
C ILE A 143 -16.73 2.73 -4.68
N VAL A 144 -15.97 3.20 -5.69
CA VAL A 144 -16.50 3.98 -6.81
C VAL A 144 -17.50 3.17 -7.63
N ALA A 145 -17.18 1.90 -7.95
CA ALA A 145 -18.09 1.01 -8.66
C ALA A 145 -19.41 0.79 -7.89
N ARG A 146 -19.32 0.60 -6.58
CA ARG A 146 -20.52 0.46 -5.72
C ARG A 146 -21.32 1.77 -5.67
N ALA A 147 -20.64 2.90 -5.63
CA ALA A 147 -21.25 4.22 -5.56
C ALA A 147 -22.16 4.54 -6.76
N LEU A 148 -21.91 3.93 -7.94
CA LEU A 148 -22.80 4.07 -9.10
C LEU A 148 -24.22 3.56 -8.84
N PHE A 149 -24.39 2.64 -7.89
CA PHE A 149 -25.68 2.04 -7.57
C PHE A 149 -26.32 2.63 -6.30
N VAL A 150 -25.52 3.02 -5.30
CA VAL A 150 -26.03 3.41 -3.98
C VAL A 150 -25.66 4.83 -3.55
N GLY A 151 -24.85 5.53 -4.34
CA GLY A 151 -24.26 6.80 -3.98
C GLY A 151 -22.97 6.65 -3.15
N MET A 152 -22.11 7.68 -3.20
CA MET A 152 -20.76 7.63 -2.60
C MET A 152 -20.80 7.44 -1.08
N GLU A 153 -21.64 8.18 -0.39
CA GLU A 153 -21.76 8.10 1.07
C GLU A 153 -22.09 6.69 1.54
N GLN A 154 -23.08 6.05 0.89
CA GLN A 154 -23.49 4.70 1.26
C GLN A 154 -22.41 3.67 0.91
N ALA A 155 -21.74 3.80 -0.24
CA ALA A 155 -20.68 2.90 -0.65
C ALA A 155 -19.48 2.94 0.33
N VAL A 156 -19.08 4.13 0.78
CA VAL A 156 -18.03 4.30 1.79
C VAL A 156 -18.46 3.69 3.13
N ARG A 157 -19.70 3.95 3.55
CA ARG A 157 -20.26 3.40 4.80
C ARG A 157 -20.29 1.87 4.79
N GLU A 158 -20.71 1.26 3.67
CA GLU A 158 -20.73 -0.19 3.51
C GLU A 158 -19.34 -0.80 3.62
N MET A 159 -18.33 -0.21 2.95
CA MET A 159 -16.96 -0.70 3.02
C MET A 159 -16.39 -0.52 4.43
N ARG A 160 -16.60 0.63 5.08
CA ARG A 160 -16.15 0.85 6.46
C ARG A 160 -16.74 -0.17 7.43
N GLN A 161 -18.07 -0.43 7.33
CA GLN A 161 -18.73 -1.43 8.15
C GLN A 161 -18.23 -2.85 7.89
N ALA A 162 -17.80 -3.15 6.64
CA ALA A 162 -17.22 -4.46 6.34
C ALA A 162 -15.85 -4.62 7.03
N ILE A 163 -15.00 -3.57 7.01
CA ILE A 163 -13.72 -3.56 7.70
C ILE A 163 -13.90 -3.65 9.21
N ASP A 164 -14.78 -2.82 9.79
CA ASP A 164 -15.00 -2.76 11.25
C ASP A 164 -15.51 -4.08 11.87
N ARG A 165 -16.14 -4.94 11.07
CA ARG A 165 -16.57 -6.27 11.51
C ARG A 165 -15.44 -7.30 11.59
N LEU A 166 -14.33 -7.03 10.92
CA LEU A 166 -13.17 -7.93 10.79
C LEU A 166 -11.96 -7.45 11.62
N SER A 167 -12.04 -6.26 12.23
CA SER A 167 -10.96 -5.62 13.01
C SER A 167 -10.98 -6.04 14.51
#